data_41b96c62210d88f546bda50d1cbf870e
#
_entry.id   41b96c62210d88f546bda50d1cbf870e
#
_cell.length_a   1.000
_cell.length_b   1.000
_cell.length_c   1.000
_cell.angle_alpha   90.00
_cell.angle_beta   90.00
_cell.angle_gamma   90.00
#
_symmetry.space_group_name_H-M   'P 1'
#
loop_
_entity.id
_entity.type
_entity.pdbx_description
1 polymer ?
#
loop_
_entity_poly.entity_id
_entity_poly.type
_entity_poly.pdbx_seq_one_letter_code
_entity_poly.pdbx_strand_id
1 'polypeptide(L)' 'MINILCYTELVYGRINKKLSIALNKNEIENLLLKVLQNTDEKDYVKIGKNYYISNLEHNIRVTVNSYTFRVITVYRLEK' A
#
# COMPACT_ATOMS: atom_id res chain seq x y z
N MET A 1 -13.23 -5.80 -2.64
CA MET A 1 -11.79 -5.90 -2.32
C MET A 1 -10.96 -5.41 -3.51
N ILE A 2 -9.87 -4.73 -3.25
CA ILE A 2 -8.98 -4.25 -4.31
C ILE A 2 -8.12 -5.41 -4.79
N ASN A 3 -8.30 -5.82 -6.04
CA ASN A 3 -7.55 -6.94 -6.62
C ASN A 3 -6.41 -6.50 -7.52
N ILE A 4 -6.47 -5.26 -8.00
CA ILE A 4 -5.48 -4.73 -8.93
C ILE A 4 -5.04 -3.37 -8.40
N LEU A 5 -3.72 -3.19 -8.29
CA LEU A 5 -3.14 -1.90 -7.93
C LEU A 5 -2.37 -1.35 -9.11
N CYS A 6 -2.44 -0.04 -9.28
CA CYS A 6 -1.66 0.66 -10.30
C CYS A 6 -0.45 1.31 -9.66
N TYR A 7 0.69 1.23 -10.33
CA TYR A 7 1.95 1.75 -9.83
C TYR A 7 2.54 2.74 -10.82
N THR A 8 3.21 3.76 -10.31
CA THR A 8 3.99 4.68 -11.14
C THR A 8 5.47 4.34 -10.95
N GLU A 9 6.31 4.77 -11.90
CA GLU A 9 7.75 4.50 -11.82
C GLU A 9 8.36 5.01 -10.53
N LEU A 10 7.92 6.17 -10.07
CA LEU A 10 8.51 6.79 -8.88
C LEU A 10 8.05 6.15 -7.57
N VAL A 11 6.92 5.46 -7.56
CA VAL A 11 6.37 4.94 -6.31
C VAL A 11 7.22 3.79 -5.75
N TYR A 12 7.84 3.00 -6.63
CA TYR A 12 8.68 1.89 -6.16
C TYR A 12 9.84 2.38 -5.29
N GLY A 13 10.54 3.41 -5.77
CA GLY A 13 11.63 4.01 -4.99
C GLY A 13 11.13 4.64 -3.70
N ARG A 14 9.97 5.29 -3.77
CA ARG A 14 9.37 5.90 -2.60
C ARG A 14 9.04 4.87 -1.53
N ILE A 15 8.47 3.73 -1.94
CA ILE A 15 8.13 2.65 -1.01
C ILE A 15 9.39 2.11 -0.35
N ASN A 16 10.43 1.82 -1.14
CA ASN A 16 11.68 1.32 -0.60
C ASN A 16 12.28 2.28 0.42
N LYS A 17 12.26 3.56 0.09
CA LYS A 17 12.79 4.59 0.98
C LYS A 17 12.00 4.69 2.28
N LYS A 18 10.67 4.69 2.18
CA LYS A 18 9.80 4.84 3.36
C LYS A 18 9.88 3.63 4.29
N LEU A 19 10.04 2.44 3.74
CA LEU A 19 10.11 1.21 4.52
C LEU A 19 11.53 0.78 4.85
N SER A 20 12.53 1.50 4.36
CA SER A 20 13.96 1.17 4.54
C SER A 20 14.27 -0.24 4.04
N ILE A 21 13.78 -0.57 2.85
CA ILE A 21 13.98 -1.86 2.20
C ILE A 21 14.52 -1.65 0.80
N ALA A 22 14.95 -2.74 0.16
CA ALA A 22 15.49 -2.70 -1.19
C ALA A 22 14.91 -3.85 -2.00
N LEU A 23 13.62 -3.75 -2.32
CA LEU A 23 12.92 -4.76 -3.09
C LEU A 23 12.81 -4.35 -4.55
N ASN A 24 12.76 -5.33 -5.45
CA ASN A 24 12.49 -5.05 -6.86
C ASN A 24 10.98 -4.83 -7.05
N LYS A 25 10.60 -4.47 -8.29
CA LYS A 25 9.19 -4.13 -8.59
C LYS A 25 8.24 -5.29 -8.28
N ASN A 26 8.59 -6.51 -8.69
CA ASN A 26 7.75 -7.67 -8.45
C ASN A 26 7.57 -7.94 -6.96
N GLU A 27 8.64 -7.79 -6.20
CA GLU A 27 8.59 -8.01 -4.75
C GLU A 27 7.70 -6.97 -4.06
N ILE A 28 7.78 -5.72 -4.49
CA ILE A 28 6.94 -4.66 -3.94
C ILE A 28 5.47 -4.93 -4.27
N GLU A 29 5.17 -5.28 -5.51
CA GLU A 29 3.80 -5.57 -5.93
C GLU A 29 3.22 -6.75 -5.15
N ASN A 30 4.00 -7.79 -4.96
CA ASN A 30 3.58 -8.95 -4.19
C ASN A 30 3.34 -8.61 -2.72
N LEU A 31 4.22 -7.79 -2.15
CA LEU A 31 4.07 -7.35 -0.76
C LEU A 31 2.78 -6.58 -0.56
N LEU A 32 2.50 -5.61 -1.42
CA LEU A 32 1.31 -4.77 -1.27
C LEU A 32 0.03 -5.55 -1.51
N LEU A 33 0.02 -6.47 -2.48
CA LEU A 33 -1.14 -7.33 -2.70
C LEU A 33 -1.40 -8.21 -1.49
N LYS A 34 -0.35 -8.79 -0.92
CA LYS A 34 -0.48 -9.62 0.27
C LYS A 34 -1.05 -8.81 1.45
N VAL A 35 -0.57 -7.59 1.64
CA VAL A 35 -1.07 -6.70 2.69
C VAL A 35 -2.56 -6.42 2.50
N LEU A 36 -2.98 -6.09 1.29
CA LEU A 36 -4.39 -5.81 1.02
C LEU A 36 -5.26 -7.04 1.18
N GLN A 37 -4.79 -8.20 0.74
CA GLN A 37 -5.54 -9.45 0.88
C GLN A 37 -5.71 -9.86 2.33
N ASN A 38 -4.76 -9.51 3.18
CA ASN A 38 -4.80 -9.86 4.60
C ASN A 38 -5.51 -8.81 5.46
N THR A 39 -6.00 -7.73 4.85
CA THR A 39 -6.71 -6.67 5.56
C THR A 39 -8.18 -6.71 5.16
N ASP A 40 -9.08 -6.81 6.15
CA ASP A 40 -10.51 -6.79 5.89
C ASP A 40 -10.94 -5.46 5.29
N GLU A 41 -11.91 -5.50 4.38
CA GLU A 41 -12.43 -4.28 3.75
C GLU A 41 -12.97 -3.28 4.76
N LYS A 42 -13.53 -3.76 5.87
CA LYS A 42 -14.02 -2.89 6.93
C LYS A 42 -12.93 -2.06 7.58
N ASP A 43 -11.67 -2.49 7.44
CA ASP A 43 -10.52 -1.77 7.97
C ASP A 43 -9.94 -0.77 6.97
N TYR A 44 -10.51 -0.71 5.76
CA TYR A 44 -10.16 0.30 4.78
C TYR A 44 -10.84 1.61 5.16
N VAL A 45 -10.08 2.67 5.35
CA VAL A 45 -10.63 3.98 5.69
C VAL A 45 -10.54 4.88 4.47
N LYS A 46 -11.69 5.33 3.97
CA LYS A 46 -11.73 6.26 2.85
C LYS A 46 -11.86 7.69 3.37
N ILE A 47 -10.91 8.53 3.03
CA ILE A 47 -10.92 9.94 3.36
C ILE A 47 -10.66 10.71 2.07
N GLY A 48 -11.64 11.53 1.65
CA GLY A 48 -11.54 12.23 0.38
C GLY A 48 -11.46 11.26 -0.78
N LYS A 49 -10.40 11.32 -1.56
CA LYS A 49 -10.22 10.51 -2.76
C LYS A 49 -9.36 9.26 -2.52
N ASN A 50 -8.92 9.03 -1.29
CA ASN A 50 -7.96 7.98 -1.00
C ASN A 50 -8.49 6.98 0.01
N TYR A 51 -8.06 5.71 -0.16
CA TYR A 51 -8.16 4.71 0.87
C TYR A 51 -6.88 4.70 1.69
N TYR A 52 -7.02 4.62 3.00
CA TYR A 52 -5.91 4.42 3.93
C TYR A 52 -6.06 3.05 4.54
N ILE A 53 -5.16 2.14 4.19
CA ILE A 53 -5.26 0.73 4.52
C ILE A 53 -4.12 0.38 5.46
N SER A 54 -4.45 0.19 6.74
CA SER A 54 -3.46 -0.13 7.76
C SER A 54 -3.46 -1.63 8.02
N ASN A 55 -2.29 -2.24 8.00
CA ASN A 55 -2.13 -3.65 8.29
C ASN A 55 -1.15 -3.79 9.44
N LEU A 56 -1.67 -4.24 10.59
CA LEU A 56 -0.88 -4.35 11.82
C LEU A 56 0.11 -5.50 11.76
N GLU A 57 -0.23 -6.57 11.04
CA GLU A 57 0.64 -7.72 10.91
C GLU A 57 1.93 -7.37 10.18
N HIS A 58 1.82 -6.59 9.11
CA HIS A 58 2.98 -6.14 8.34
C HIS A 58 3.52 -4.80 8.82
N ASN A 59 2.79 -4.15 9.72
CA ASN A 59 3.18 -2.88 10.32
C ASN A 59 3.35 -1.77 9.30
N ILE A 60 2.46 -1.73 8.31
CA ILE A 60 2.50 -0.70 7.27
C ILE A 60 1.10 -0.16 6.97
N ARG A 61 1.07 1.05 6.44
CA ARG A 61 -0.15 1.68 5.93
C ARG A 61 0.05 1.99 4.46
N VAL A 62 -0.89 1.53 3.64
CA VAL A 62 -0.88 1.78 2.20
C VAL A 62 -1.93 2.84 1.88
N THR A 63 -1.55 3.84 1.11
CA THR A 63 -2.47 4.87 0.63
C THR A 63 -2.71 4.65 -0.85
N VAL A 64 -3.98 4.46 -1.24
CA VAL A 64 -4.37 4.13 -2.60
C VAL A 64 -5.48 5.07 -3.05
N ASN A 65 -5.38 5.59 -4.27
CA ASN A 65 -6.45 6.41 -4.84
C ASN A 65 -7.70 5.53 -5.05
N SER A 66 -8.86 5.99 -4.59
CA SER A 66 -10.08 5.20 -4.61
C SER A 66 -10.71 5.07 -6.00
N TYR A 67 -10.31 5.91 -6.95
CA TYR A 67 -10.84 5.87 -8.32
C TYR A 67 -9.95 5.08 -9.26
N THR A 68 -8.64 5.27 -9.18
CA THR A 68 -7.69 4.66 -10.11
C THR A 68 -6.96 3.47 -9.51
N PHE A 69 -7.08 3.26 -8.21
CA PHE A 69 -6.33 2.26 -7.43
C PHE A 69 -4.82 2.42 -7.59
N ARG A 70 -4.38 3.65 -7.83
CA ARG A 70 -2.96 3.98 -7.89
C ARG A 70 -2.40 4.06 -6.48
N VAL A 71 -1.29 3.37 -6.26
CA VAL A 71 -0.60 3.47 -4.98
C VAL A 71 0.05 4.85 -4.88
N ILE A 72 -0.35 5.61 -3.86
CA ILE A 72 0.16 6.95 -3.63
C ILE A 72 1.45 6.87 -2.82
N THR A 73 1.40 6.15 -1.69
CA THR A 73 2.56 6.01 -0.82
C THR A 73 2.31 4.88 0.17
N VAL A 74 3.37 4.49 0.86
CA VAL A 74 3.33 3.48 1.91
C VAL A 74 4.11 4.03 3.10
N TYR A 75 3.56 3.87 4.30
CA TYR A 75 4.23 4.29 5.52
C TYR A 75 4.37 3.11 6.46
N ARG A 76 5.45 3.12 7.25
CA ARG A 76 5.61 2.19 8.34
C ARG A 76 4.80 2.71 9.52
N LEU A 77 3.99 1.83 10.12
CA LEU A 77 3.24 2.18 11.30
C LEU A 77 4.17 2.20 12.51
N GLU A 78 4.00 3.20 13.36
CA GLU A 78 4.74 3.27 14.61
C GLU A 78 3.92 2.59 15.69
N LYS A 79 4.63 1.95 16.59
CA LYS A 79 4.00 1.31 17.72
C LYS A 79 3.99 2.23 18.93
#